data_9b75785bbbd2d5cbebf066a02b7acac3
#
_entry.id   9b75785bbbd2d5cbebf066a02b7acac3
#
_cell.length_a   1.000
_cell.length_b   1.000
_cell.length_c   1.000
_cell.angle_alpha   90.00
_cell.angle_beta   90.00
_cell.angle_gamma   90.00
#
_symmetry.space_group_name_H-M   'P 1'
#
loop_
_entity.id
_entity.type
_entity.pdbx_description
1 polymer ?
#
loop_
_entity_poly.entity_id
_entity_poly.type
_entity_poly.pdbx_seq_one_letter_code
_entity_poly.pdbx_strand_id
1 'polypeptide(L)'
;MLDEPLSQLDPKAVTTVSSMLKRINEELGVTVIVVSHSSEEFIDFCDRLVILENGEIICNDTPYNAKNNATLLPYFPICTRLFDERPLNIKSAVSLADKLKEKPLENKNENKSEVCVNLKNITFAYNKNQRDILSCLDFKAYKAQINCIIGANGSGKTTLLKVIAGIKKQYSGKSKILGKCSYMPQNVKYLFTKDLVNEEIDAQTAEKLGIADCLNQHPFDLSGGQAQKLAFGILLEQDSDILLLDEPTKAFDEFSKNDLKSLLFELKAQGKTIIMVSHDLDFVGDIADNVSFLSDGIISKAGGRREVLSSLNFYTTQIRRITKRYLAFAVSMGDIL
;
A
#
# COMPACT_ATOMS: atom_id res chain seq x y z
N MET A 1 18.03 15.06 -12.38
CA MET A 1 16.57 14.91 -12.28
C MET A 1 16.27 13.44 -12.03
N LEU A 2 15.38 13.13 -11.10
CA LEU A 2 14.98 11.79 -10.70
C LEU A 2 13.45 11.69 -10.76
N ASP A 3 12.95 10.64 -11.40
CA ASP A 3 11.53 10.37 -11.54
C ASP A 3 11.17 9.13 -10.69
N GLU A 4 10.28 9.33 -9.72
CA GLU A 4 9.82 8.30 -8.76
C GLU A 4 10.96 7.45 -8.14
N PRO A 5 12.05 8.05 -7.62
CA PRO A 5 13.24 7.30 -7.20
C PRO A 5 13.00 6.37 -6.01
N LEU A 6 11.90 6.51 -5.27
CA LEU A 6 11.59 5.73 -4.08
C LEU A 6 10.43 4.75 -4.25
N SER A 7 9.72 4.78 -5.38
CA SER A 7 8.43 4.09 -5.59
C SER A 7 8.46 2.56 -5.47
N GLN A 8 9.65 1.92 -5.52
CA GLN A 8 9.79 0.46 -5.46
C GLN A 8 10.67 -0.01 -4.30
N LEU A 9 11.00 0.91 -3.39
CA LEU A 9 11.88 0.63 -2.27
C LEU A 9 11.09 0.26 -1.02
N ASP A 10 11.65 -0.65 -0.24
CA ASP A 10 11.15 -0.90 1.10
C ASP A 10 11.50 0.28 2.06
N PRO A 11 10.83 0.42 3.21
CA PRO A 11 11.03 1.56 4.11
C PRO A 11 12.47 1.80 4.56
N LYS A 12 13.27 0.73 4.64
CA LYS A 12 14.70 0.85 5.00
C LYS A 12 15.52 1.43 3.85
N ALA A 13 15.28 0.97 2.63
CA ALA A 13 15.96 1.48 1.44
C ALA A 13 15.54 2.92 1.15
N VAL A 14 14.27 3.29 1.35
CA VAL A 14 13.76 4.67 1.25
C VAL A 14 14.57 5.60 2.13
N THR A 15 14.72 5.31 3.42
CA THR A 15 15.49 6.14 4.35
C THR A 15 16.95 6.30 3.91
N THR A 16 17.55 5.24 3.37
CA THR A 16 18.94 5.28 2.89
C THR A 16 19.09 6.19 1.69
N VAL A 17 18.22 6.04 0.68
CA VAL A 17 18.29 6.84 -0.58
C VAL A 17 17.98 8.30 -0.31
N SER A 18 16.95 8.61 0.50
CA SER A 18 16.62 10.00 0.88
C SER A 18 17.79 10.68 1.58
N SER A 19 18.47 9.98 2.51
CA SER A 19 19.67 10.49 3.19
C SER A 19 20.84 10.74 2.22
N MET A 20 21.01 9.86 1.23
CA MET A 20 22.05 10.05 0.20
C MET A 20 21.75 11.27 -0.68
N LEU A 21 20.50 11.47 -1.11
CA LEU A 21 20.11 12.61 -1.93
C LEU A 21 20.31 13.93 -1.18
N LYS A 22 19.95 13.96 0.11
CA LYS A 22 20.21 15.11 0.98
C LYS A 22 21.70 15.43 1.05
N ARG A 23 22.56 14.46 1.28
CA ARG A 23 24.02 14.64 1.33
C ARG A 23 24.60 15.12 -0.01
N ILE A 24 24.15 14.58 -1.14
CA ILE A 24 24.57 15.03 -2.47
C ILE A 24 24.25 16.52 -2.67
N ASN A 25 23.08 16.96 -2.23
CA ASN A 25 22.70 18.36 -2.31
C ASN A 25 23.54 19.24 -1.36
N GLU A 26 23.61 18.89 -0.06
CA GLU A 26 24.25 19.70 0.98
C GLU A 26 25.78 19.70 0.91
N GLU A 27 26.41 18.53 0.67
CA GLU A 27 27.87 18.39 0.70
C GLU A 27 28.53 18.69 -0.66
N LEU A 28 27.85 18.35 -1.77
CA LEU A 28 28.41 18.49 -3.12
C LEU A 28 27.85 19.71 -3.89
N GLY A 29 26.86 20.41 -3.33
CA GLY A 29 26.21 21.55 -3.96
C GLY A 29 25.45 21.21 -5.25
N VAL A 30 25.07 19.94 -5.45
CA VAL A 30 24.35 19.49 -6.65
C VAL A 30 22.88 19.83 -6.53
N THR A 31 22.33 20.51 -7.55
CA THR A 31 20.88 20.72 -7.63
C THR A 31 20.16 19.41 -7.94
N VAL A 32 19.26 18.99 -7.07
CA VAL A 32 18.48 17.75 -7.20
C VAL A 32 17.01 18.10 -7.47
N ILE A 33 16.46 17.59 -8.57
CA ILE A 33 15.03 17.68 -8.90
C ILE A 33 14.44 16.29 -8.78
N VAL A 34 13.45 16.14 -7.90
CA VAL A 34 12.73 14.87 -7.67
C VAL A 34 11.28 15.06 -8.08
N VAL A 35 10.76 14.15 -8.90
CA VAL A 35 9.34 13.99 -9.16
C VAL A 35 8.85 12.81 -8.34
N SER A 36 7.79 13.01 -7.55
CA SER A 36 7.22 11.95 -6.71
C SER A 36 5.75 12.19 -6.41
N HIS A 37 4.98 11.13 -6.28
CA HIS A 37 3.61 11.18 -5.79
C HIS A 37 3.54 11.31 -4.26
N SER A 38 4.63 11.04 -3.54
CA SER A 38 4.73 11.20 -2.09
C SER A 38 5.71 12.29 -1.73
N SER A 39 5.28 13.24 -0.92
CA SER A 39 6.13 14.31 -0.38
C SER A 39 6.84 13.92 0.92
N GLU A 40 6.43 12.85 1.58
CA GLU A 40 6.86 12.47 2.94
C GLU A 40 8.36 12.49 3.13
N GLU A 41 9.09 11.94 2.17
CA GLU A 41 10.52 11.67 2.28
C GLU A 41 11.40 12.87 1.93
N PHE A 42 10.81 13.91 1.34
CA PHE A 42 11.57 15.06 0.81
C PHE A 42 11.14 16.40 1.41
N ILE A 43 9.91 16.50 1.92
CA ILE A 43 9.26 17.77 2.28
C ILE A 43 10.01 18.56 3.36
N ASP A 44 10.72 17.90 4.27
CA ASP A 44 11.40 18.54 5.40
C ASP A 44 12.77 19.12 5.04
N PHE A 45 13.32 18.76 3.86
CA PHE A 45 14.62 19.25 3.42
C PHE A 45 14.64 19.78 1.98
N CYS A 46 13.51 19.75 1.24
CA CYS A 46 13.46 20.40 -0.07
C CYS A 46 13.34 21.93 0.08
N ASP A 47 14.10 22.65 -0.73
CA ASP A 47 14.08 24.12 -0.74
C ASP A 47 12.83 24.67 -1.41
N ARG A 48 12.29 23.92 -2.38
CA ARG A 48 11.17 24.37 -3.22
C ARG A 48 10.23 23.22 -3.53
N LEU A 49 8.94 23.45 -3.31
CA LEU A 49 7.84 22.56 -3.62
C LEU A 49 7.09 23.09 -4.85
N VAL A 50 6.98 22.24 -5.86
CA VAL A 50 6.14 22.49 -7.04
C VAL A 50 5.07 21.41 -7.08
N ILE A 51 3.79 21.81 -7.06
CA ILE A 51 2.66 20.87 -7.17
C ILE A 51 2.01 21.09 -8.53
N LEU A 52 1.85 19.99 -9.27
CA LEU A 52 1.21 19.93 -10.58
C LEU A 52 -0.12 19.20 -10.46
N GLU A 53 -1.18 19.81 -10.96
CA GLU A 53 -2.51 19.20 -11.05
C GLU A 53 -3.11 19.51 -12.44
N ASN A 54 -3.62 18.50 -13.14
CA ASN A 54 -4.23 18.63 -14.48
C ASN A 54 -3.35 19.38 -15.49
N GLY A 55 -2.01 19.26 -15.39
CA GLY A 55 -1.07 19.95 -16.27
C GLY A 55 -0.76 21.39 -15.89
N GLU A 56 -1.31 21.92 -14.81
CA GLU A 56 -1.09 23.25 -14.30
C GLU A 56 -0.31 23.25 -13.00
N ILE A 57 0.52 24.29 -12.78
CA ILE A 57 1.23 24.49 -11.51
C ILE A 57 0.30 25.19 -10.55
N ILE A 58 -0.19 24.46 -9.53
CA ILE A 58 -1.05 24.99 -8.46
C ILE A 58 -0.28 25.49 -7.24
N CYS A 59 0.99 25.11 -7.12
CA CYS A 59 1.91 25.61 -6.09
C CYS A 59 3.33 25.70 -6.63
N ASN A 60 4.04 26.77 -6.27
CA ASN A 60 5.47 26.95 -6.55
C ASN A 60 6.08 27.82 -5.45
N ASP A 61 6.34 27.24 -4.29
CA ASP A 61 6.79 27.95 -3.07
C ASP A 61 7.68 27.04 -2.21
N THR A 62 8.16 27.58 -1.09
CA THR A 62 8.80 26.76 -0.06
C THR A 62 7.76 25.89 0.64
N PRO A 63 8.13 24.67 1.12
CA PRO A 63 7.19 23.84 1.89
C PRO A 63 6.62 24.54 3.12
N TYR A 64 7.44 25.41 3.75
CA TYR A 64 7.04 26.16 4.94
C TYR A 64 5.89 27.13 4.68
N ASN A 65 5.89 27.81 3.54
CA ASN A 65 4.79 28.69 3.14
C ASN A 65 3.58 27.89 2.65
N ALA A 66 3.83 26.92 1.76
CA ALA A 66 2.79 26.12 1.12
C ALA A 66 1.92 25.35 2.13
N LYS A 67 2.48 24.84 3.24
CA LYS A 67 1.73 24.14 4.29
C LYS A 67 0.60 24.96 4.91
N ASN A 68 0.65 26.30 4.83
CA ASN A 68 -0.37 27.16 5.40
C ASN A 68 -1.61 27.28 4.53
N ASN A 69 -1.55 26.86 3.28
CA ASN A 69 -2.70 26.80 2.39
C ASN A 69 -3.48 25.50 2.61
N ALA A 70 -4.73 25.61 3.07
CA ALA A 70 -5.57 24.45 3.38
C ALA A 70 -5.86 23.57 2.15
N THR A 71 -5.95 24.15 0.94
CA THR A 71 -6.22 23.41 -0.30
C THR A 71 -5.04 22.51 -0.71
N LEU A 72 -3.83 22.81 -0.25
CA LEU A 72 -2.61 22.04 -0.55
C LEU A 72 -2.32 20.93 0.47
N LEU A 73 -3.05 20.89 1.60
CA LEU A 73 -2.82 19.90 2.66
C LEU A 73 -2.90 18.44 2.19
N PRO A 74 -3.75 18.05 1.23
CA PRO A 74 -3.75 16.67 0.72
C PRO A 74 -2.41 16.20 0.15
N TYR A 75 -1.58 17.12 -0.33
CA TYR A 75 -0.25 16.83 -0.89
C TYR A 75 0.86 16.75 0.17
N PHE A 76 0.54 17.07 1.43
CA PHE A 76 1.47 17.02 2.54
C PHE A 76 1.40 15.70 3.31
N PRO A 77 2.49 15.29 3.99
CA PRO A 77 2.51 14.06 4.78
C PRO A 77 1.52 14.11 5.95
N ILE A 78 1.18 12.93 6.46
CA ILE A 78 0.21 12.77 7.57
C ILE A 78 0.61 13.63 8.78
N CYS A 79 1.90 13.73 9.10
CA CYS A 79 2.35 14.56 10.23
C CYS A 79 1.92 16.02 10.09
N THR A 80 1.90 16.58 8.89
CA THR A 80 1.46 17.96 8.63
C THR A 80 -0.05 18.10 8.74
N ARG A 81 -0.80 17.09 8.30
CA ARG A 81 -2.27 17.08 8.32
C ARG A 81 -2.87 16.81 9.70
N LEU A 82 -2.09 16.19 10.60
CA LEU A 82 -2.57 15.73 11.91
C LEU A 82 -2.69 16.87 12.94
N PHE A 83 -1.89 17.92 12.79
CA PHE A 83 -1.80 19.00 13.78
C PHE A 83 -2.04 20.38 13.17
N ASP A 84 -2.67 21.29 13.93
CA ASP A 84 -2.91 22.67 13.50
C ASP A 84 -1.59 23.43 13.28
N GLU A 85 -0.53 23.08 14.01
CA GLU A 85 0.82 23.64 13.88
C GLU A 85 1.52 23.23 12.58
N ARG A 86 0.96 22.22 11.87
CA ARG A 86 1.42 21.74 10.56
C ARG A 86 2.92 21.46 10.49
N PRO A 87 3.47 20.56 11.34
CA PRO A 87 4.88 20.19 11.30
C PRO A 87 5.21 19.50 9.98
N LEU A 88 6.40 19.79 9.41
CA LEU A 88 6.83 19.19 8.13
C LEU A 88 7.55 17.85 8.30
N ASN A 89 7.88 17.45 9.52
CA ASN A 89 8.58 16.20 9.78
C ASN A 89 8.07 15.52 11.06
N ILE A 90 8.33 14.21 11.13
CA ILE A 90 7.92 13.36 12.25
C ILE A 90 8.51 13.84 13.60
N LYS A 91 9.76 14.32 13.62
CA LYS A 91 10.41 14.76 14.85
C LYS A 91 9.67 15.92 15.51
N SER A 92 9.26 16.91 14.72
CA SER A 92 8.45 18.03 15.19
C SER A 92 7.04 17.59 15.58
N ALA A 93 6.44 16.65 14.84
CA ALA A 93 5.12 16.10 15.15
C ALA A 93 5.10 15.31 16.47
N VAL A 94 6.16 14.59 16.80
CA VAL A 94 6.28 13.85 18.09
C VAL A 94 6.15 14.77 19.30
N SER A 95 6.65 16.01 19.23
CA SER A 95 6.53 16.97 20.34
C SER A 95 5.11 17.48 20.59
N LEU A 96 4.20 17.28 19.62
CA LEU A 96 2.79 17.67 19.70
C LEU A 96 1.87 16.50 20.08
N ALA A 97 2.40 15.27 20.04
CA ALA A 97 1.60 14.06 20.16
C ALA A 97 1.07 13.76 21.57
N ASP A 98 1.55 14.46 22.59
CA ASP A 98 1.04 14.38 23.97
C ASP A 98 -0.42 14.83 24.13
N LYS A 99 -0.91 15.64 23.19
CA LYS A 99 -2.29 16.13 23.12
C LYS A 99 -3.28 15.10 22.55
N LEU A 100 -2.78 14.07 21.89
CA LEU A 100 -3.60 13.07 21.21
C LEU A 100 -4.12 12.01 22.19
N LYS A 101 -5.32 11.52 21.94
CA LYS A 101 -5.94 10.42 22.68
C LYS A 101 -6.21 9.25 21.74
N GLU A 102 -6.03 8.04 22.23
CA GLU A 102 -6.27 6.83 21.47
C GLU A 102 -7.72 6.35 21.64
N LYS A 103 -8.37 5.98 20.55
CA LYS A 103 -9.64 5.26 20.63
C LYS A 103 -9.41 3.88 21.26
N PRO A 104 -10.30 3.44 22.18
CA PRO A 104 -10.23 2.10 22.73
C PRO A 104 -10.07 1.06 21.63
N LEU A 105 -9.33 -0.01 21.91
CA LEU A 105 -9.39 -1.20 21.06
C LEU A 105 -10.82 -1.69 21.11
N GLU A 106 -11.51 -1.66 19.98
CA GLU A 106 -12.74 -2.41 19.88
C GLU A 106 -12.40 -3.86 20.20
N ASN A 107 -12.97 -4.41 21.28
CA ASN A 107 -13.02 -5.84 21.49
C ASN A 107 -13.84 -6.38 20.31
N LYS A 108 -13.20 -6.63 19.19
CA LYS A 108 -13.77 -7.51 18.19
C LYS A 108 -13.97 -8.81 18.97
N ASN A 109 -15.22 -9.03 19.42
CA ASN A 109 -15.62 -10.37 19.77
C ASN A 109 -14.97 -11.23 18.70
N GLU A 110 -14.22 -12.25 19.13
CA GLU A 110 -13.70 -13.28 18.23
C GLU A 110 -14.91 -13.98 17.58
N ASN A 111 -15.63 -13.22 16.75
CA ASN A 111 -16.43 -13.82 15.71
C ASN A 111 -15.41 -14.64 14.96
N LYS A 112 -15.47 -15.96 15.16
CA LYS A 112 -14.63 -16.95 14.50
C LYS A 112 -14.85 -16.79 13.00
N SER A 113 -14.20 -15.76 12.43
CA SER A 113 -14.25 -15.51 10.99
C SER A 113 -13.75 -16.78 10.33
N GLU A 114 -14.52 -17.31 9.40
CA GLU A 114 -14.19 -18.53 8.68
C GLU A 114 -12.85 -18.36 7.96
N VAL A 115 -11.95 -19.32 8.14
CA VAL A 115 -10.64 -19.31 7.43
C VAL A 115 -10.88 -19.76 6.00
N CYS A 116 -10.70 -18.86 5.03
CA CYS A 116 -10.85 -19.18 3.60
C CYS A 116 -9.53 -19.59 2.95
N VAL A 117 -8.38 -19.11 3.43
CA VAL A 117 -7.05 -19.57 3.01
C VAL A 117 -6.29 -20.09 4.22
N ASN A 118 -5.83 -21.34 4.15
CA ASN A 118 -5.04 -21.98 5.20
C ASN A 118 -3.84 -22.72 4.57
N LEU A 119 -2.69 -22.14 4.72
CA LEU A 119 -1.42 -22.70 4.29
C LEU A 119 -0.66 -23.22 5.50
N LYS A 120 -0.12 -24.45 5.43
CA LYS A 120 0.64 -25.08 6.51
C LYS A 120 1.93 -25.66 5.99
N ASN A 121 3.06 -25.25 6.60
CA ASN A 121 4.40 -25.70 6.28
C ASN A 121 4.74 -25.58 4.78
N ILE A 122 4.32 -24.49 4.15
CA ILE A 122 4.55 -24.27 2.71
C ILE A 122 6.02 -23.99 2.47
N THR A 123 6.61 -24.79 1.59
CA THR A 123 7.96 -24.59 1.12
C THR A 123 7.97 -24.48 -0.41
N PHE A 124 8.64 -23.44 -0.91
CA PHE A 124 8.72 -23.15 -2.33
C PHE A 124 10.08 -22.56 -2.73
N ALA A 125 10.63 -23.04 -3.83
CA ALA A 125 11.74 -22.43 -4.58
C ALA A 125 11.41 -22.42 -6.08
N TYR A 126 11.95 -21.45 -6.83
CA TYR A 126 11.79 -21.43 -8.29
C TYR A 126 12.56 -22.54 -9.00
N ASN A 127 13.70 -22.93 -8.44
CA ASN A 127 14.52 -24.06 -8.91
C ASN A 127 14.92 -24.92 -7.73
N LYS A 128 14.97 -26.24 -7.90
CA LYS A 128 15.30 -27.22 -6.84
C LYS A 128 16.66 -27.01 -6.17
N ASN A 129 17.60 -26.38 -6.87
CA ASN A 129 18.97 -26.14 -6.39
C ASN A 129 19.17 -24.72 -5.83
N GLN A 130 18.11 -23.91 -5.69
CA GLN A 130 18.18 -22.59 -5.12
C GLN A 130 17.63 -22.58 -3.69
N ARG A 131 18.00 -21.52 -2.95
CA ARG A 131 17.45 -21.26 -1.62
C ARG A 131 15.93 -21.16 -1.69
N ASP A 132 15.26 -21.71 -0.68
CA ASP A 132 13.82 -21.58 -0.54
C ASP A 132 13.41 -20.11 -0.42
N ILE A 133 12.43 -19.73 -1.20
CA ILE A 133 11.79 -18.41 -1.13
C ILE A 133 10.72 -18.38 -0.04
N LEU A 134 9.99 -19.51 0.11
CA LEU A 134 9.08 -19.74 1.23
C LEU A 134 9.58 -20.97 1.97
N SER A 135 9.77 -20.86 3.29
CA SER A 135 10.43 -21.87 4.13
C SER A 135 9.50 -22.28 5.27
N CYS A 136 8.83 -23.43 5.14
CA CYS A 136 7.90 -23.95 6.16
C CYS A 136 6.86 -22.88 6.60
N LEU A 137 6.34 -22.09 5.65
CA LEU A 137 5.50 -20.95 5.93
C LEU A 137 4.08 -21.38 6.29
N ASP A 138 3.58 -20.84 7.39
CA ASP A 138 2.17 -20.90 7.78
C ASP A 138 1.49 -19.55 7.49
N PHE A 139 0.30 -19.58 6.85
CA PHE A 139 -0.48 -18.39 6.58
C PHE A 139 -1.98 -18.69 6.65
N LYS A 140 -2.75 -17.75 7.21
CA LYS A 140 -4.21 -17.79 7.22
C LYS A 140 -4.78 -16.47 6.76
N ALA A 141 -5.85 -16.55 5.95
CA ALA A 141 -6.71 -15.41 5.66
C ALA A 141 -8.16 -15.76 6.00
N TYR A 142 -8.88 -14.73 6.44
CA TYR A 142 -10.25 -14.87 6.93
C TYR A 142 -11.22 -14.28 5.92
N LYS A 143 -12.37 -14.94 5.78
CA LYS A 143 -13.45 -14.57 4.85
C LYS A 143 -14.00 -13.18 5.15
N ALA A 144 -14.33 -12.44 4.08
CA ALA A 144 -14.86 -11.09 4.16
C ALA A 144 -13.99 -10.11 4.98
N GLN A 145 -12.67 -10.27 4.91
CA GLN A 145 -11.68 -9.41 5.57
C GLN A 145 -10.59 -8.98 4.60
N ILE A 146 -9.98 -7.83 4.91
CA ILE A 146 -8.78 -7.33 4.23
C ILE A 146 -7.57 -7.83 4.99
N ASN A 147 -6.82 -8.75 4.38
CA ASN A 147 -5.63 -9.39 4.93
C ASN A 147 -4.40 -8.83 4.20
N CYS A 148 -3.56 -8.07 4.88
CA CYS A 148 -2.39 -7.47 4.26
C CYS A 148 -1.11 -8.22 4.61
N ILE A 149 -0.23 -8.39 3.63
CA ILE A 149 1.09 -9.01 3.77
C ILE A 149 2.13 -7.91 3.54
N ILE A 150 2.93 -7.64 4.55
CA ILE A 150 4.01 -6.65 4.52
C ILE A 150 5.37 -7.31 4.72
N GLY A 151 6.45 -6.65 4.36
CA GLY A 151 7.81 -7.17 4.55
C GLY A 151 8.81 -6.60 3.55
N ALA A 152 10.10 -6.90 3.72
CA ALA A 152 11.17 -6.41 2.87
C ALA A 152 11.05 -6.86 1.41
N ASN A 153 11.72 -6.15 0.51
CA ASN A 153 11.88 -6.61 -0.87
C ASN A 153 12.60 -7.96 -0.89
N GLY A 154 12.12 -8.88 -1.74
CA GLY A 154 12.67 -10.22 -1.83
C GLY A 154 12.26 -11.19 -0.71
N SER A 155 11.41 -10.78 0.26
CA SER A 155 10.97 -11.67 1.35
C SER A 155 10.02 -12.79 0.92
N GLY A 156 9.50 -12.78 -0.32
CA GLY A 156 8.61 -13.81 -0.86
C GLY A 156 7.13 -13.43 -0.98
N LYS A 157 6.75 -12.16 -0.78
CA LYS A 157 5.34 -11.69 -0.79
C LYS A 157 4.60 -12.03 -2.09
N THR A 158 5.12 -11.60 -3.23
CA THR A 158 4.58 -11.92 -4.57
C THR A 158 4.52 -13.43 -4.81
N THR A 159 5.53 -14.17 -4.32
CA THR A 159 5.58 -15.64 -4.44
C THR A 159 4.46 -16.29 -3.64
N LEU A 160 4.21 -15.78 -2.43
CA LEU A 160 3.10 -16.25 -1.59
C LEU A 160 1.74 -16.02 -2.28
N LEU A 161 1.50 -14.83 -2.84
CA LEU A 161 0.28 -14.59 -3.63
C LEU A 161 0.14 -15.54 -4.82
N LYS A 162 1.25 -15.79 -5.56
CA LYS A 162 1.23 -16.73 -6.70
C LYS A 162 0.97 -18.18 -6.28
N VAL A 163 1.41 -18.58 -5.08
CA VAL A 163 1.08 -19.90 -4.50
C VAL A 163 -0.40 -19.97 -4.13
N ILE A 164 -0.95 -18.91 -3.51
CA ILE A 164 -2.39 -18.83 -3.17
C ILE A 164 -3.23 -18.83 -4.46
N ALA A 165 -2.81 -18.08 -5.49
CA ALA A 165 -3.48 -18.05 -6.80
C ALA A 165 -3.42 -19.38 -7.58
N GLY A 166 -2.63 -20.36 -7.11
CA GLY A 166 -2.39 -21.62 -7.84
C GLY A 166 -1.50 -21.47 -9.08
N ILE A 167 -0.93 -20.27 -9.34
CA ILE A 167 0.01 -20.00 -10.45
C ILE A 167 1.33 -20.74 -10.24
N LYS A 168 1.73 -20.86 -8.98
CA LYS A 168 2.92 -21.61 -8.55
C LYS A 168 2.51 -22.70 -7.58
N LYS A 169 3.09 -23.89 -7.73
CA LYS A 169 2.83 -25.02 -6.86
C LYS A 169 3.99 -25.21 -5.89
N GLN A 170 3.69 -25.21 -4.58
CA GLN A 170 4.65 -25.54 -3.54
C GLN A 170 5.13 -26.99 -3.70
N TYR A 171 6.36 -27.28 -3.32
CA TYR A 171 6.88 -28.65 -3.30
C TYR A 171 6.68 -29.37 -1.98
N SER A 172 6.39 -28.64 -0.89
CA SER A 172 6.05 -29.20 0.41
C SER A 172 4.96 -28.40 1.10
N GLY A 173 4.28 -29.02 2.06
CA GLY A 173 3.21 -28.41 2.84
C GLY A 173 1.80 -28.69 2.29
N LYS A 174 0.82 -28.14 2.99
CA LYS A 174 -0.63 -28.29 2.64
C LYS A 174 -1.25 -26.94 2.42
N SER A 175 -1.95 -26.76 1.31
CA SER A 175 -2.75 -25.57 1.03
C SER A 175 -4.23 -25.96 0.97
N LYS A 176 -5.08 -25.19 1.66
CA LYS A 176 -6.53 -25.26 1.57
C LYS A 176 -7.06 -23.86 1.26
N ILE A 177 -7.69 -23.71 0.11
CA ILE A 177 -8.25 -22.44 -0.37
C ILE A 177 -9.73 -22.69 -0.65
N LEU A 178 -10.59 -21.89 -0.05
CA LEU A 178 -12.05 -22.00 -0.17
C LEU A 178 -12.55 -20.79 -0.96
N GLY A 179 -12.87 -20.99 -2.22
CA GLY A 179 -13.37 -19.97 -3.14
C GLY A 179 -12.50 -19.77 -4.37
N LYS A 180 -13.05 -19.08 -5.35
CA LYS A 180 -12.37 -18.71 -6.59
C LYS A 180 -11.47 -17.50 -6.35
N CYS A 181 -10.21 -17.57 -6.77
CA CYS A 181 -9.24 -16.49 -6.67
C CYS A 181 -9.09 -15.75 -8.00
N SER A 182 -9.03 -14.43 -7.96
CA SER A 182 -8.45 -13.60 -9.02
C SER A 182 -7.17 -12.95 -8.54
N TYR A 183 -6.21 -12.73 -9.45
CA TYR A 183 -4.88 -12.23 -9.12
C TYR A 183 -4.52 -11.02 -9.96
N MET A 184 -4.23 -9.90 -9.31
CA MET A 184 -3.67 -8.70 -9.91
C MET A 184 -2.16 -8.69 -9.68
N PRO A 185 -1.35 -8.82 -10.73
CA PRO A 185 0.11 -8.77 -10.61
C PRO A 185 0.60 -7.32 -10.41
N GLN A 186 1.80 -7.15 -9.86
CA GLN A 186 2.45 -5.86 -9.70
C GLN A 186 2.58 -5.08 -11.02
N ASN A 187 2.87 -5.77 -12.14
CA ASN A 187 2.77 -5.18 -13.47
C ASN A 187 1.40 -5.55 -14.06
N VAL A 188 0.45 -4.63 -13.95
CA VAL A 188 -0.94 -4.83 -14.37
C VAL A 188 -1.11 -5.06 -15.87
N LYS A 189 -0.14 -4.62 -16.68
CA LYS A 189 -0.16 -4.81 -18.15
C LYS A 189 -0.16 -6.29 -18.57
N TYR A 190 0.23 -7.21 -17.67
CA TYR A 190 0.12 -8.65 -17.91
C TYR A 190 -1.33 -9.19 -17.92
N LEU A 191 -2.30 -8.39 -17.47
CA LEU A 191 -3.72 -8.74 -17.52
C LEU A 191 -4.37 -8.36 -18.85
N PHE A 192 -3.80 -7.40 -19.58
CA PHE A 192 -4.39 -6.85 -20.79
C PHE A 192 -4.24 -7.80 -21.94
N THR A 193 -5.35 -8.22 -22.51
CA THR A 193 -5.43 -9.25 -23.58
C THR A 193 -6.14 -8.76 -24.82
N LYS A 194 -6.80 -7.58 -24.75
CA LYS A 194 -7.60 -7.00 -25.82
C LYS A 194 -6.97 -5.73 -26.38
N ASP A 195 -7.46 -5.32 -27.54
CA ASP A 195 -6.97 -4.13 -28.24
C ASP A 195 -7.63 -2.84 -27.70
N LEU A 196 -8.84 -2.93 -27.15
CA LEU A 196 -9.57 -1.77 -26.60
C LEU A 196 -10.01 -2.04 -25.17
N VAL A 197 -10.07 -0.97 -24.37
CA VAL A 197 -10.53 -1.02 -22.96
C VAL A 197 -11.96 -1.54 -22.84
N ASN A 198 -12.85 -1.17 -23.78
CA ASN A 198 -14.25 -1.63 -23.82
C ASN A 198 -14.40 -3.13 -24.13
N GLU A 199 -13.35 -3.79 -24.60
CA GLU A 199 -13.32 -5.24 -24.80
C GLU A 199 -12.79 -5.99 -23.55
N GLU A 200 -12.10 -5.28 -22.66
CA GLU A 200 -11.58 -5.82 -21.38
C GLU A 200 -12.62 -5.72 -20.26
N ILE A 201 -13.39 -4.63 -20.21
CA ILE A 201 -14.41 -4.36 -19.18
C ILE A 201 -15.64 -3.71 -19.80
N ASP A 202 -16.79 -3.87 -19.14
CA ASP A 202 -18.03 -3.20 -19.55
C ASP A 202 -18.06 -1.70 -19.20
N ALA A 203 -18.99 -0.96 -19.82
CA ALA A 203 -19.10 0.48 -19.63
C ALA A 203 -19.49 0.86 -18.20
N GLN A 204 -20.28 0.04 -17.50
CA GLN A 204 -20.70 0.28 -16.13
C GLN A 204 -19.53 0.16 -15.18
N THR A 205 -18.69 -0.86 -15.35
CA THR A 205 -17.44 -1.04 -14.59
C THR A 205 -16.46 0.11 -14.87
N ALA A 206 -16.35 0.57 -16.13
CA ALA A 206 -15.50 1.69 -16.49
C ALA A 206 -15.95 3.00 -15.83
N GLU A 207 -17.27 3.27 -15.80
CA GLU A 207 -17.86 4.44 -15.12
C GLU A 207 -17.60 4.39 -13.60
N LYS A 208 -17.86 3.25 -12.98
CA LYS A 208 -17.59 3.04 -11.54
C LYS A 208 -16.14 3.32 -11.16
N LEU A 209 -15.19 2.98 -12.04
CA LEU A 209 -13.75 3.19 -11.81
C LEU A 209 -13.24 4.55 -12.29
N GLY A 210 -14.10 5.37 -12.91
CA GLY A 210 -13.73 6.70 -13.42
C GLY A 210 -12.73 6.63 -14.58
N ILE A 211 -12.90 5.66 -15.49
CA ILE A 211 -12.12 5.50 -16.73
C ILE A 211 -13.00 5.35 -17.97
N ALA A 212 -14.27 5.82 -17.91
CA ALA A 212 -15.19 5.74 -19.03
C ALA A 212 -14.68 6.46 -20.29
N ASP A 213 -13.94 7.56 -20.12
CA ASP A 213 -13.32 8.31 -21.22
C ASP A 213 -12.22 7.53 -21.95
N CYS A 214 -11.76 6.43 -21.37
CA CYS A 214 -10.69 5.60 -21.92
C CYS A 214 -11.20 4.39 -22.72
N LEU A 215 -12.51 4.15 -22.81
CA LEU A 215 -13.11 2.93 -23.40
C LEU A 215 -12.64 2.62 -24.82
N ASN A 216 -12.35 3.64 -25.62
CA ASN A 216 -11.90 3.50 -27.00
C ASN A 216 -10.37 3.60 -27.16
N GLN A 217 -9.62 3.60 -26.04
CA GLN A 217 -8.16 3.62 -26.06
C GLN A 217 -7.59 2.21 -26.02
N HIS A 218 -6.37 2.06 -26.50
CA HIS A 218 -5.62 0.83 -26.33
C HIS A 218 -5.13 0.72 -24.87
N PRO A 219 -5.26 -0.43 -24.18
CA PRO A 219 -4.89 -0.58 -22.76
C PRO A 219 -3.45 -0.19 -22.42
N PHE A 220 -2.53 -0.34 -23.36
CA PHE A 220 -1.11 0.02 -23.18
C PHE A 220 -0.83 1.52 -23.30
N ASP A 221 -1.76 2.32 -23.81
CA ASP A 221 -1.66 3.78 -23.93
C ASP A 221 -2.16 4.51 -22.68
N LEU A 222 -2.77 3.76 -21.74
CA LEU A 222 -3.27 4.29 -20.50
C LEU A 222 -2.14 4.79 -19.59
N SER A 223 -2.41 5.89 -18.84
CA SER A 223 -1.54 6.29 -17.74
C SER A 223 -1.43 5.19 -16.67
N GLY A 224 -0.41 5.25 -15.81
CA GLY A 224 -0.20 4.24 -14.76
C GLY A 224 -1.43 4.06 -13.85
N GLY A 225 -2.08 5.16 -13.44
CA GLY A 225 -3.30 5.11 -12.63
C GLY A 225 -4.51 4.54 -13.38
N GLN A 226 -4.70 4.93 -14.65
CA GLN A 226 -5.78 4.38 -15.48
C GLN A 226 -5.59 2.88 -15.75
N ALA A 227 -4.35 2.45 -16.03
CA ALA A 227 -4.01 1.03 -16.21
C ALA A 227 -4.28 0.22 -14.93
N GLN A 228 -4.00 0.79 -13.75
CA GLN A 228 -4.31 0.17 -12.47
C GLN A 228 -5.83 0.03 -12.26
N LYS A 229 -6.61 1.08 -12.58
CA LYS A 229 -8.07 1.06 -12.53
C LYS A 229 -8.66 0.02 -13.49
N LEU A 230 -8.14 -0.07 -14.74
CA LEU A 230 -8.54 -1.10 -15.69
C LEU A 230 -8.28 -2.52 -15.14
N ALA A 231 -7.11 -2.74 -14.54
CA ALA A 231 -6.80 -4.03 -13.92
C ALA A 231 -7.80 -4.41 -12.80
N PHE A 232 -8.23 -3.45 -11.99
CA PHE A 232 -9.32 -3.68 -11.03
C PHE A 232 -10.63 -4.05 -11.73
N GLY A 233 -11.00 -3.37 -12.81
CA GLY A 233 -12.19 -3.70 -13.61
C GLY A 233 -12.16 -5.16 -14.08
N ILE A 234 -11.06 -5.59 -14.68
CA ILE A 234 -10.87 -6.97 -15.15
C ILE A 234 -11.06 -7.97 -13.98
N LEU A 235 -10.54 -7.66 -12.78
CA LEU A 235 -10.72 -8.54 -11.63
C LEU A 235 -12.18 -8.59 -11.14
N LEU A 236 -12.88 -7.47 -11.16
CA LEU A 236 -14.28 -7.38 -10.72
C LEU A 236 -15.19 -8.21 -11.61
N GLU A 237 -14.96 -8.22 -12.93
CA GLU A 237 -15.75 -9.02 -13.88
C GLU A 237 -15.51 -10.53 -13.78
N GLN A 238 -14.40 -10.96 -13.16
CA GLN A 238 -14.12 -12.38 -12.94
C GLN A 238 -15.01 -13.05 -11.88
N ASP A 239 -15.82 -12.30 -11.15
CA ASP A 239 -16.67 -12.75 -10.03
C ASP A 239 -16.00 -13.79 -9.13
N SER A 240 -14.91 -13.38 -8.51
CA SER A 240 -14.12 -14.20 -7.59
C SER A 240 -14.48 -13.92 -6.13
N ASP A 241 -14.31 -14.92 -5.26
CA ASP A 241 -14.52 -14.81 -3.81
C ASP A 241 -13.34 -14.13 -3.12
N ILE A 242 -12.13 -14.34 -3.67
CA ILE A 242 -10.85 -13.91 -3.09
C ILE A 242 -10.09 -13.07 -4.12
N LEU A 243 -9.82 -11.82 -3.77
CA LEU A 243 -9.01 -10.91 -4.57
C LEU A 243 -7.58 -10.90 -4.04
N LEU A 244 -6.62 -11.26 -4.89
CA LEU A 244 -5.20 -11.26 -4.57
C LEU A 244 -4.55 -10.07 -5.27
N LEU A 245 -4.07 -9.08 -4.51
CA LEU A 245 -3.59 -7.81 -5.03
C LEU A 245 -2.11 -7.62 -4.71
N ASP A 246 -1.28 -7.51 -5.74
CA ASP A 246 0.17 -7.33 -5.60
C ASP A 246 0.54 -5.86 -5.86
N GLU A 247 0.80 -5.09 -4.81
CA GLU A 247 1.12 -3.66 -4.80
C GLU A 247 0.07 -2.78 -5.51
N PRO A 248 -1.22 -2.85 -5.11
CA PRO A 248 -2.30 -2.17 -5.82
C PRO A 248 -2.28 -0.65 -5.73
N THR A 249 -1.57 -0.07 -4.77
CA THR A 249 -1.42 1.39 -4.59
C THR A 249 -0.33 2.01 -5.45
N LYS A 250 0.45 1.17 -6.16
CA LYS A 250 1.49 1.64 -7.05
C LYS A 250 0.91 2.52 -8.16
N ALA A 251 1.52 3.65 -8.43
CA ALA A 251 1.07 4.67 -9.38
C ALA A 251 -0.23 5.41 -9.02
N PHE A 252 -0.72 5.28 -7.77
CA PHE A 252 -1.83 6.07 -7.26
C PHE A 252 -1.34 7.26 -6.43
N ASP A 253 -1.90 8.43 -6.71
CA ASP A 253 -1.84 9.58 -5.83
C ASP A 253 -2.76 9.40 -4.61
N GLU A 254 -2.73 10.32 -3.67
CA GLU A 254 -3.55 10.26 -2.45
C GLU A 254 -5.07 10.24 -2.74
N PHE A 255 -5.53 10.91 -3.81
CA PHE A 255 -6.94 10.89 -4.19
C PHE A 255 -7.35 9.52 -4.70
N SER A 256 -6.58 8.96 -5.63
CA SER A 256 -6.81 7.61 -6.17
C SER A 256 -6.70 6.52 -5.09
N LYS A 257 -5.86 6.70 -4.07
CA LYS A 257 -5.79 5.80 -2.90
C LYS A 257 -7.09 5.84 -2.08
N ASN A 258 -7.71 7.01 -1.91
CA ASN A 258 -8.99 7.11 -1.22
C ASN A 258 -10.13 6.44 -1.98
N ASP A 259 -10.14 6.56 -3.32
CA ASP A 259 -11.10 5.85 -4.18
C ASP A 259 -10.90 4.32 -4.04
N LEU A 260 -9.65 3.85 -4.10
CA LEU A 260 -9.33 2.45 -3.89
C LEU A 260 -9.77 1.96 -2.50
N LYS A 261 -9.51 2.73 -1.44
CA LYS A 261 -9.94 2.41 -0.08
C LYS A 261 -11.46 2.20 -0.01
N SER A 262 -12.24 3.11 -0.62
CA SER A 262 -13.70 3.02 -0.68
C SER A 262 -14.15 1.77 -1.43
N LEU A 263 -13.55 1.47 -2.57
CA LEU A 263 -13.81 0.26 -3.36
C LEU A 263 -13.51 -1.02 -2.57
N LEU A 264 -12.37 -1.09 -1.87
CA LEU A 264 -12.00 -2.26 -1.07
C LEU A 264 -12.97 -2.49 0.10
N PHE A 265 -13.46 -1.43 0.75
CA PHE A 265 -14.48 -1.55 1.80
C PHE A 265 -15.83 -1.98 1.24
N GLU A 266 -16.23 -1.49 0.06
CA GLU A 266 -17.45 -1.95 -0.62
C GLU A 266 -17.36 -3.45 -0.93
N LEU A 267 -16.27 -3.91 -1.55
CA LEU A 267 -16.06 -5.32 -1.88
C LEU A 267 -16.06 -6.21 -0.64
N LYS A 268 -15.43 -5.75 0.44
CA LYS A 268 -15.48 -6.44 1.74
C LYS A 268 -16.91 -6.53 2.27
N ALA A 269 -17.71 -5.45 2.19
CA ALA A 269 -19.11 -5.45 2.62
C ALA A 269 -19.97 -6.41 1.79
N GLN A 270 -19.62 -6.62 0.52
CA GLN A 270 -20.23 -7.64 -0.37
C GLN A 270 -19.76 -9.07 -0.04
N GLY A 271 -18.93 -9.27 0.97
CA GLY A 271 -18.43 -10.58 1.40
C GLY A 271 -17.19 -11.07 0.67
N LYS A 272 -16.59 -10.27 -0.22
CA LYS A 272 -15.31 -10.61 -0.87
C LYS A 272 -14.18 -10.59 0.14
N THR A 273 -13.23 -11.50 0.00
CA THR A 273 -12.00 -11.53 0.78
C THR A 273 -10.88 -10.89 -0.01
N ILE A 274 -10.10 -10.02 0.63
CA ILE A 274 -8.98 -9.34 -0.02
C ILE A 274 -7.69 -9.79 0.66
N ILE A 275 -6.73 -10.24 -0.14
CA ILE A 275 -5.37 -10.53 0.31
C ILE A 275 -4.44 -9.64 -0.49
N MET A 276 -3.80 -8.68 0.17
CA MET A 276 -3.02 -7.64 -0.48
C MET A 276 -1.58 -7.63 0.01
N VAL A 277 -0.65 -7.49 -0.91
CA VAL A 277 0.75 -7.13 -0.64
C VAL A 277 0.91 -5.64 -0.83
N SER A 278 1.51 -4.93 0.11
CA SER A 278 1.83 -3.51 -0.05
C SER A 278 3.04 -3.08 0.76
N HIS A 279 3.76 -2.09 0.23
CA HIS A 279 4.80 -1.32 0.93
C HIS A 279 4.26 -0.03 1.54
N ASP A 280 3.07 0.40 1.14
CA ASP A 280 2.38 1.58 1.68
C ASP A 280 1.76 1.24 3.05
N LEU A 281 2.55 1.45 4.10
CA LEU A 281 2.17 1.05 5.46
C LEU A 281 1.05 1.93 6.03
N ASP A 282 0.95 3.19 5.62
CA ASP A 282 -0.12 4.07 6.05
C ASP A 282 -1.45 3.65 5.43
N PHE A 283 -1.46 3.29 4.14
CA PHE A 283 -2.61 2.71 3.48
C PHE A 283 -3.04 1.39 4.14
N VAL A 284 -2.07 0.48 4.41
CA VAL A 284 -2.33 -0.77 5.16
C VAL A 284 -2.89 -0.48 6.54
N GLY A 285 -2.35 0.50 7.26
CA GLY A 285 -2.83 0.93 8.57
C GLY A 285 -4.28 1.40 8.56
N ASP A 286 -4.71 2.00 7.45
CA ASP A 286 -6.07 2.50 7.31
C ASP A 286 -7.11 1.41 6.98
N ILE A 287 -6.74 0.42 6.16
CA ILE A 287 -7.73 -0.51 5.57
C ILE A 287 -7.69 -1.92 6.13
N ALA A 288 -6.53 -2.41 6.62
CA ALA A 288 -6.37 -3.80 6.98
C ALA A 288 -7.20 -4.20 8.21
N ASP A 289 -7.79 -5.39 8.18
CA ASP A 289 -8.29 -6.10 9.37
C ASP A 289 -7.15 -6.86 10.02
N ASN A 290 -6.37 -7.59 9.22
CA ASN A 290 -5.23 -8.39 9.67
C ASN A 290 -3.98 -8.04 8.87
N VAL A 291 -2.84 -8.12 9.52
CA VAL A 291 -1.53 -7.92 8.93
C VAL A 291 -0.63 -9.11 9.22
N SER A 292 0.08 -9.57 8.21
CA SER A 292 1.11 -10.61 8.32
C SER A 292 2.46 -10.02 7.89
N PHE A 293 3.45 -10.09 8.76
CA PHE A 293 4.81 -9.64 8.46
C PHE A 293 5.65 -10.81 7.98
N LEU A 294 6.03 -10.77 6.71
CA LEU A 294 6.84 -11.78 6.02
C LEU A 294 8.31 -11.35 6.01
N SER A 295 9.18 -12.17 6.59
CA SER A 295 10.63 -12.00 6.58
C SER A 295 11.31 -13.31 6.27
N ASP A 296 12.29 -13.29 5.36
CA ASP A 296 13.09 -14.46 4.99
C ASP A 296 12.28 -15.72 4.67
N GLY A 297 11.14 -15.55 4.01
CA GLY A 297 10.27 -16.67 3.58
C GLY A 297 9.37 -17.26 4.66
N ILE A 298 9.31 -16.66 5.86
CA ILE A 298 8.42 -17.06 6.95
C ILE A 298 7.54 -15.91 7.43
N ILE A 299 6.35 -16.21 7.91
CA ILE A 299 5.53 -15.23 8.64
C ILE A 299 6.05 -15.14 10.08
N SER A 300 6.78 -14.06 10.37
CA SER A 300 7.36 -13.84 11.70
C SER A 300 6.37 -13.23 12.69
N LYS A 301 5.34 -12.55 12.21
CA LYS A 301 4.24 -12.01 13.01
C LYS A 301 2.96 -11.92 12.19
N ALA A 302 1.81 -12.26 12.80
CA ALA A 302 0.49 -12.11 12.21
C ALA A 302 -0.53 -11.79 13.31
N GLY A 303 -1.55 -10.97 12.97
CA GLY A 303 -2.61 -10.58 13.90
C GLY A 303 -3.39 -9.38 13.39
N GLY A 304 -4.14 -8.73 14.28
CA GLY A 304 -4.85 -7.50 13.98
C GLY A 304 -3.89 -6.36 13.60
N ARG A 305 -4.33 -5.46 12.71
CA ARG A 305 -3.48 -4.37 12.18
C ARG A 305 -2.81 -3.54 13.28
N ARG A 306 -3.56 -3.15 14.31
CA ARG A 306 -3.05 -2.33 15.43
C ARG A 306 -1.98 -3.07 16.23
N GLU A 307 -2.17 -4.37 16.46
CA GLU A 307 -1.21 -5.21 17.19
C GLU A 307 0.10 -5.40 16.41
N VAL A 308 0.01 -5.76 15.13
CA VAL A 308 1.19 -6.05 14.32
C VAL A 308 1.97 -4.78 14.02
N LEU A 309 1.33 -3.75 13.43
CA LEU A 309 2.00 -2.53 13.02
C LEU A 309 2.57 -1.72 14.20
N SER A 310 1.92 -1.75 15.38
CA SER A 310 2.44 -1.05 16.56
C SER A 310 3.69 -1.69 17.15
N SER A 311 3.92 -2.98 16.88
CA SER A 311 5.03 -3.75 17.45
C SER A 311 6.30 -3.74 16.59
N LEU A 312 6.18 -3.29 15.33
CA LEU A 312 7.31 -3.24 14.40
C LEU A 312 8.01 -1.89 14.47
N ASN A 313 9.35 -1.88 14.35
CA ASN A 313 10.13 -0.64 14.46
C ASN A 313 10.24 0.10 13.13
N PHE A 314 10.49 -0.61 12.03
CA PHE A 314 10.70 -0.02 10.70
C PHE A 314 9.49 -0.17 9.78
N TYR A 315 8.76 -1.28 9.91
CA TYR A 315 7.57 -1.58 9.11
C TYR A 315 6.32 -1.12 9.84
N THR A 316 6.22 0.18 10.08
CA THR A 316 5.11 0.80 10.82
C THR A 316 4.69 2.12 10.18
N THR A 317 3.49 2.57 10.49
CA THR A 317 2.87 3.78 9.92
C THR A 317 3.49 5.08 10.44
N GLN A 318 3.29 6.20 9.73
CA GLN A 318 3.66 7.53 10.22
C GLN A 318 2.98 7.84 11.55
N ILE A 319 1.68 7.56 11.68
CA ILE A 319 0.94 7.75 12.93
C ILE A 319 1.63 7.03 14.08
N ARG A 320 2.02 5.76 13.90
CA ARG A 320 2.73 5.04 14.94
C ARG A 320 4.09 5.63 15.28
N ARG A 321 4.84 6.08 14.27
CA ARG A 321 6.15 6.75 14.47
C ARG A 321 6.02 8.04 15.28
N ILE A 322 4.91 8.79 15.09
CA ILE A 322 4.60 10.01 15.84
C ILE A 322 4.14 9.68 17.27
N THR A 323 3.24 8.72 17.44
CA THR A 323 2.47 8.52 18.67
C THR A 323 3.06 7.48 19.62
N LYS A 324 4.08 6.71 19.24
CA LYS A 324 4.59 5.54 19.97
C LYS A 324 4.97 5.78 21.43
N ARG A 325 5.26 7.04 21.83
CA ARG A 325 5.60 7.42 23.20
C ARG A 325 4.38 7.64 24.08
N TYR A 326 3.24 7.93 23.48
CA TYR A 326 2.03 8.40 24.16
C TYR A 326 0.86 7.43 24.00
N LEU A 327 0.76 6.76 22.85
CA LEU A 327 -0.33 5.85 22.51
C LEU A 327 0.20 4.43 22.28
N ALA A 328 -0.56 3.43 22.72
CA ALA A 328 -0.09 2.05 22.71
C ALA A 328 -0.22 1.38 21.32
N PHE A 329 -1.34 1.63 20.61
CA PHE A 329 -1.72 0.86 19.41
C PHE A 329 -2.21 1.70 18.24
N ALA A 330 -2.17 3.05 18.32
CA ALA A 330 -2.59 3.89 17.20
C ALA A 330 -1.68 3.69 15.99
N VAL A 331 -2.27 3.37 14.83
CA VAL A 331 -1.56 3.11 13.57
C VAL A 331 -2.19 3.84 12.37
N SER A 332 -3.36 4.48 12.56
CA SER A 332 -4.03 5.30 11.55
C SER A 332 -4.67 6.52 12.18
N MET A 333 -5.03 7.52 11.38
CA MET A 333 -5.78 8.69 11.86
C MET A 333 -7.13 8.27 12.47
N GLY A 334 -7.75 7.23 11.94
CA GLY A 334 -8.99 6.67 12.48
C GLY A 334 -8.89 6.09 13.90
N ASP A 335 -7.68 5.81 14.40
CA ASP A 335 -7.44 5.29 15.75
C ASP A 335 -7.26 6.40 16.81
N ILE A 336 -7.24 7.67 16.39
CA ILE A 336 -7.04 8.86 17.25
C ILE A 336 -8.37 9.57 17.49
N LEU A 337 -8.54 10.15 18.71
CA LEU A 337 -9.67 10.98 19.12
C LEU A 337 -9.34 12.45 18.97
#